data_72840351fdc500f6570dce0742bcc3b8
#
_entry.id   72840351fdc500f6570dce0742bcc3b8
#
_cell.length_a   1.000
_cell.length_b   1.000
_cell.length_c   1.000
_cell.angle_alpha   90.00
_cell.angle_beta   90.00
_cell.angle_gamma   90.00
#
_symmetry.space_group_name_H-M   'P 1'
#
loop_
_entity.id
_entity.type
_entity.pdbx_description
1 polymer ?
#
loop_
_entity_poly.entity_id
_entity_poly.type
_entity_poly.pdbx_seq_one_letter_code
_entity_poly.pdbx_strand_id
1 'polypeptide(L)'
;LARDWTPQKSHELSVIQKELILEAADMLRPGGQLLYSTCTFAPEEDEEVISFLLENRPDMELLKLPAYEGFTPGVPAWGNGDPRLSHSIHLFPHKMQGEGHFLALFIKKGNLDLIGQHSIAKPNTETRKWVELFLKEIGLKTLGGQPFDWNRVETRKDKVYYLPPISGDFRGLTFLRNGLYLGDLKKNRFEPSQPFALALRKDDAEAVISLSVADQRLTRYLKGETLNIEPGEAVHSKGWHLL
;
A
#
# COMPACT_ATOMS: atom_id res chain seq x y z
N LEU A 1 -16.32 7.61 22.38
CA LEU A 1 -16.85 7.56 21.00
C LEU A 1 -18.38 7.41 21.01
N ALA A 2 -18.97 6.42 21.70
CA ALA A 2 -20.44 6.23 21.71
C ALA A 2 -21.22 7.36 22.41
N ARG A 3 -20.59 8.17 23.27
CA ARG A 3 -21.24 9.28 23.98
C ARG A 3 -21.38 10.55 23.12
N ASP A 4 -20.61 10.67 22.05
CA ASP A 4 -20.52 11.89 21.24
C ASP A 4 -21.17 11.71 19.85
N TRP A 5 -21.68 10.51 19.53
CA TRP A 5 -22.32 10.24 18.26
C TRP A 5 -23.80 10.68 18.29
N THR A 6 -24.22 11.35 17.23
CA THR A 6 -25.61 11.70 16.95
C THR A 6 -25.88 11.55 15.46
N PRO A 7 -27.16 11.33 15.02
CA PRO A 7 -27.50 11.33 13.59
C PRO A 7 -27.09 12.63 12.89
N GLN A 8 -27.19 13.76 13.60
CA GLN A 8 -26.73 15.06 13.07
C GLN A 8 -25.24 15.06 12.74
N LYS A 9 -24.43 14.33 13.50
CA LYS A 9 -22.98 14.24 13.27
C LYS A 9 -22.63 13.56 11.94
N SER A 10 -23.32 12.46 11.60
CA SER A 10 -23.14 11.79 10.31
C SER A 10 -23.51 12.71 9.14
N HIS A 11 -24.58 13.49 9.29
CA HIS A 11 -24.95 14.48 8.28
C HIS A 11 -23.89 15.58 8.11
N GLU A 12 -23.35 16.14 9.21
CA GLU A 12 -22.27 17.13 9.15
C GLU A 12 -21.01 16.58 8.46
N LEU A 13 -20.63 15.32 8.78
CA LEU A 13 -19.47 14.66 8.19
C LEU A 13 -19.70 14.37 6.71
N SER A 14 -20.92 13.99 6.30
CA SER A 14 -21.22 13.71 4.90
C SER A 14 -21.05 14.93 4.00
N VAL A 15 -21.29 16.13 4.50
CA VAL A 15 -21.04 17.38 3.73
C VAL A 15 -19.55 17.50 3.40
N ILE A 16 -18.70 17.32 4.39
CA ILE A 16 -17.22 17.37 4.19
C ILE A 16 -16.76 16.25 3.26
N GLN A 17 -17.28 15.03 3.43
CA GLN A 17 -16.94 13.89 2.60
C GLN A 17 -17.36 14.09 1.12
N LYS A 18 -18.51 14.71 0.87
CA LYS A 18 -18.97 15.08 -0.48
C LYS A 18 -18.05 16.10 -1.16
N GLU A 19 -17.52 17.07 -0.42
CA GLU A 19 -16.52 17.99 -0.96
C GLU A 19 -15.19 17.27 -1.26
N LEU A 20 -14.69 16.50 -0.29
CA LEU A 20 -13.40 15.80 -0.42
C LEU A 20 -13.41 14.77 -1.57
N ILE A 21 -14.50 14.05 -1.79
CA ILE A 21 -14.55 13.04 -2.85
C ILE A 21 -14.56 13.66 -4.24
N LEU A 22 -15.14 14.86 -4.41
CA LEU A 22 -15.06 15.61 -5.66
C LEU A 22 -13.64 16.09 -5.94
N GLU A 23 -12.96 16.65 -4.93
CA GLU A 23 -11.57 17.06 -5.08
C GLU A 23 -10.66 15.87 -5.41
N ALA A 24 -10.87 14.73 -4.72
CA ALA A 24 -10.14 13.50 -5.02
C ALA A 24 -10.35 13.02 -6.46
N ALA A 25 -11.58 13.09 -6.97
CA ALA A 25 -11.89 12.76 -8.36
C ALA A 25 -11.22 13.73 -9.36
N ASP A 26 -11.15 15.02 -9.03
CA ASP A 26 -10.47 16.03 -9.87
C ASP A 26 -8.97 15.80 -9.94
N MET A 27 -8.36 15.33 -8.88
CA MET A 27 -6.92 14.97 -8.85
C MET A 27 -6.57 13.73 -9.66
N LEU A 28 -7.56 12.89 -10.00
CA LEU A 28 -7.31 11.69 -10.79
C LEU A 28 -7.06 12.03 -12.26
N ARG A 29 -6.08 11.36 -12.85
CA ARG A 29 -5.92 11.29 -14.31
C ARG A 29 -6.95 10.34 -14.92
N PRO A 30 -7.29 10.51 -16.21
CA PRO A 30 -8.06 9.51 -16.96
C PRO A 30 -7.46 8.11 -16.77
N GLY A 31 -8.28 7.08 -16.54
CA GLY A 31 -7.85 5.73 -16.21
C GLY A 31 -7.36 5.53 -14.75
N GLY A 32 -7.28 6.59 -13.95
CA GLY A 32 -6.93 6.51 -12.53
C GLY A 32 -8.06 5.93 -11.70
N GLN A 33 -7.72 5.33 -10.56
CA GLN A 33 -8.67 4.72 -9.63
C GLN A 33 -8.73 5.48 -8.31
N LEU A 34 -9.92 5.52 -7.70
CA LEU A 34 -10.19 6.09 -6.39
C LEU A 34 -10.90 5.05 -5.52
N LEU A 35 -10.32 4.72 -4.39
CA LEU A 35 -10.98 3.93 -3.36
C LEU A 35 -11.54 4.88 -2.29
N TYR A 36 -12.86 4.88 -2.15
CA TYR A 36 -13.55 5.53 -1.04
C TYR A 36 -13.85 4.49 0.03
N SER A 37 -13.55 4.78 1.29
CA SER A 37 -13.84 3.88 2.40
C SER A 37 -14.18 4.66 3.66
N THR A 38 -15.09 4.10 4.45
CA THR A 38 -15.45 4.60 5.78
C THR A 38 -15.46 3.46 6.79
N CYS A 39 -15.45 3.79 8.06
CA CYS A 39 -15.67 2.84 9.15
C CYS A 39 -17.05 3.05 9.80
N THR A 40 -17.96 3.73 9.14
CA THR A 40 -19.37 3.91 9.55
C THR A 40 -20.29 2.99 8.73
N PHE A 41 -21.55 2.91 9.14
CA PHE A 41 -22.65 2.27 8.41
C PHE A 41 -23.80 3.23 8.16
N ALA A 42 -23.54 4.53 8.30
CA ALA A 42 -24.52 5.58 8.07
C ALA A 42 -24.67 5.81 6.55
N PRO A 43 -25.88 5.61 5.98
CA PRO A 43 -26.11 5.83 4.56
C PRO A 43 -25.69 7.22 4.07
N GLU A 44 -25.81 8.23 4.93
CA GLU A 44 -25.42 9.62 4.66
C GLU A 44 -23.92 9.75 4.35
N GLU A 45 -23.08 8.91 4.98
CA GLU A 45 -21.63 8.89 4.83
C GLU A 45 -21.15 7.84 3.82
N ASP A 46 -22.01 6.94 3.39
CA ASP A 46 -21.72 5.80 2.51
C ASP A 46 -22.39 5.98 1.14
N GLU A 47 -23.59 5.39 0.92
CA GLU A 47 -24.27 5.40 -0.36
C GLU A 47 -24.63 6.80 -0.85
N GLU A 48 -24.98 7.73 0.03
CA GLU A 48 -25.29 9.10 -0.40
C GLU A 48 -24.04 9.84 -0.91
N VAL A 49 -22.87 9.63 -0.31
CA VAL A 49 -21.62 10.26 -0.77
C VAL A 49 -21.23 9.72 -2.13
N ILE A 50 -21.31 8.40 -2.35
CA ILE A 50 -20.97 7.81 -3.65
C ILE A 50 -22.02 8.13 -4.72
N SER A 51 -23.30 8.26 -4.36
CA SER A 51 -24.34 8.77 -5.25
C SER A 51 -24.04 10.18 -5.73
N PHE A 52 -23.68 11.04 -4.77
CA PHE A 52 -23.34 12.44 -5.07
C PHE A 52 -22.13 12.53 -6.02
N LEU A 53 -21.10 11.68 -5.84
CA LEU A 53 -19.98 11.62 -6.78
C LEU A 53 -20.45 11.26 -8.18
N LEU A 54 -21.23 10.19 -8.34
CA LEU A 54 -21.71 9.72 -9.65
C LEU A 54 -22.60 10.72 -10.35
N GLU A 55 -23.36 11.52 -9.62
CA GLU A 55 -24.21 12.60 -10.16
C GLU A 55 -23.39 13.80 -10.65
N ASN A 56 -22.31 14.15 -9.92
CA ASN A 56 -21.52 15.35 -10.21
C ASN A 56 -20.29 15.07 -11.09
N ARG A 57 -19.93 13.81 -11.30
CA ARG A 57 -18.78 13.38 -12.11
C ARG A 57 -19.19 12.23 -13.05
N PRO A 58 -19.79 12.51 -14.20
CA PRO A 58 -20.20 11.47 -15.17
C PRO A 58 -19.03 10.74 -15.81
N ASP A 59 -17.82 11.27 -15.65
CA ASP A 59 -16.55 10.66 -16.03
C ASP A 59 -16.05 9.63 -15.00
N MET A 60 -16.68 9.52 -13.84
CA MET A 60 -16.39 8.48 -12.83
C MET A 60 -17.34 7.28 -13.02
N GLU A 61 -16.80 6.09 -12.84
CA GLU A 61 -17.55 4.83 -12.90
C GLU A 61 -17.27 4.01 -11.62
N LEU A 62 -18.33 3.53 -10.98
CA LEU A 62 -18.23 2.65 -9.81
C LEU A 62 -17.98 1.23 -10.28
N LEU A 63 -16.80 0.69 -9.95
CA LEU A 63 -16.40 -0.67 -10.30
C LEU A 63 -17.00 -1.69 -9.34
N LYS A 64 -17.41 -2.81 -9.88
CA LYS A 64 -17.86 -3.94 -9.06
C LYS A 64 -16.66 -4.59 -8.38
N LEU A 65 -16.65 -4.58 -7.06
CA LEU A 65 -15.63 -5.29 -6.27
C LEU A 65 -15.85 -6.80 -6.30
N PRO A 66 -14.76 -7.61 -6.22
CA PRO A 66 -14.87 -9.06 -6.09
C PRO A 66 -15.70 -9.44 -4.86
N ALA A 67 -16.52 -10.49 -5.01
CA ALA A 67 -17.26 -11.03 -3.89
C ALA A 67 -16.35 -11.95 -3.04
N TYR A 68 -16.32 -11.71 -1.74
CA TYR A 68 -15.67 -12.57 -0.75
C TYR A 68 -16.70 -12.98 0.31
N GLU A 69 -16.41 -14.04 1.05
CA GLU A 69 -17.22 -14.45 2.18
C GLU A 69 -17.35 -13.31 3.21
N GLY A 70 -18.57 -13.01 3.64
CA GLY A 70 -18.88 -11.91 4.56
C GLY A 70 -19.11 -10.54 3.90
N PHE A 71 -18.77 -10.36 2.62
CA PHE A 71 -19.03 -9.11 1.90
C PHE A 71 -20.53 -8.96 1.59
N THR A 72 -21.07 -7.80 1.87
CA THR A 72 -22.48 -7.46 1.57
C THR A 72 -22.51 -6.33 0.55
N PRO A 73 -23.18 -6.50 -0.61
CA PRO A 73 -23.34 -5.41 -1.56
C PRO A 73 -23.98 -4.17 -0.95
N GLY A 74 -23.60 -3.00 -1.45
CA GLY A 74 -24.25 -1.73 -1.11
C GLY A 74 -25.74 -1.75 -1.44
N VAL A 75 -26.48 -0.91 -0.77
CA VAL A 75 -27.95 -0.87 -0.84
C VAL A 75 -28.41 0.36 -1.65
N PRO A 76 -28.85 0.21 -2.90
CA PRO A 76 -29.28 1.34 -3.73
C PRO A 76 -30.27 2.27 -3.08
N ALA A 77 -31.22 1.74 -2.30
CA ALA A 77 -32.24 2.50 -1.60
C ALA A 77 -31.71 3.39 -0.47
N TRP A 78 -30.47 3.19 -0.04
CA TRP A 78 -29.78 4.03 0.96
C TRP A 78 -29.09 5.25 0.33
N GLY A 79 -29.01 5.29 -1.00
CA GLY A 79 -28.60 6.45 -1.78
C GLY A 79 -29.75 6.97 -2.62
N ASN A 80 -29.45 7.32 -3.88
CA ASN A 80 -30.43 7.84 -4.82
C ASN A 80 -31.24 6.78 -5.60
N GLY A 81 -31.09 5.50 -5.26
CA GLY A 81 -31.75 4.37 -5.93
C GLY A 81 -31.01 3.86 -7.16
N ASP A 82 -29.84 4.40 -7.52
CA ASP A 82 -29.05 3.92 -8.64
C ASP A 82 -28.60 2.47 -8.42
N PRO A 83 -28.95 1.52 -9.28
CA PRO A 83 -28.60 0.11 -9.09
C PRO A 83 -27.09 -0.13 -9.09
N ARG A 84 -26.27 0.77 -9.64
CA ARG A 84 -24.80 0.69 -9.61
C ARG A 84 -24.25 0.73 -8.19
N LEU A 85 -24.96 1.34 -7.24
CA LEU A 85 -24.54 1.41 -5.83
C LEU A 85 -24.33 0.02 -5.22
N SER A 86 -24.99 -1.01 -5.76
CA SER A 86 -24.75 -2.41 -5.38
C SER A 86 -23.36 -2.95 -5.71
N HIS A 87 -22.54 -2.19 -6.43
CA HIS A 87 -21.13 -2.50 -6.68
C HIS A 87 -20.22 -2.15 -5.50
N SER A 88 -20.66 -1.27 -4.60
CA SER A 88 -19.98 -1.03 -3.32
C SER A 88 -20.17 -2.20 -2.35
N ILE A 89 -19.43 -2.22 -1.27
CA ILE A 89 -19.41 -3.33 -0.30
C ILE A 89 -19.48 -2.79 1.12
N HIS A 90 -20.35 -3.41 1.93
CA HIS A 90 -20.33 -3.32 3.38
C HIS A 90 -19.65 -4.55 3.99
N LEU A 91 -18.76 -4.31 4.94
CA LEU A 91 -18.12 -5.30 5.79
C LEU A 91 -18.74 -5.23 7.18
N PHE A 92 -19.82 -5.96 7.40
CA PHE A 92 -20.54 -5.92 8.67
C PHE A 92 -19.88 -6.83 9.73
N PRO A 93 -19.64 -6.35 10.97
CA PRO A 93 -19.02 -7.16 12.04
C PRO A 93 -19.77 -8.44 12.41
N HIS A 94 -21.09 -8.50 12.17
CA HIS A 94 -21.89 -9.70 12.40
C HIS A 94 -21.77 -10.76 11.31
N LYS A 95 -21.12 -10.45 10.18
CA LYS A 95 -20.91 -11.37 9.06
C LYS A 95 -19.45 -11.78 8.91
N MET A 96 -18.52 -10.99 9.45
CA MET A 96 -17.11 -11.29 9.41
C MET A 96 -16.37 -10.66 10.60
N GLN A 97 -15.24 -11.24 10.98
CA GLN A 97 -14.41 -10.66 12.04
C GLN A 97 -13.77 -9.36 11.58
N GLY A 98 -13.96 -8.30 12.32
CA GLY A 98 -13.40 -6.97 12.04
C GLY A 98 -14.24 -5.84 12.64
N GLU A 99 -13.75 -4.62 12.52
CA GLU A 99 -14.46 -3.42 13.00
C GLU A 99 -15.62 -3.00 12.09
N GLY A 100 -15.57 -3.46 10.84
CA GLY A 100 -16.51 -3.08 9.80
C GLY A 100 -16.03 -1.90 8.96
N HIS A 101 -16.40 -1.92 7.69
CA HIS A 101 -16.06 -0.88 6.71
C HIS A 101 -17.11 -0.80 5.61
N PHE A 102 -17.17 0.37 4.97
CA PHE A 102 -17.76 0.53 3.65
C PHE A 102 -16.66 0.75 2.62
N LEU A 103 -16.79 0.21 1.42
CA LEU A 103 -15.82 0.28 0.33
C LEU A 103 -16.51 0.58 -0.99
N ALA A 104 -16.00 1.55 -1.73
CA ALA A 104 -16.44 1.86 -3.09
C ALA A 104 -15.22 2.18 -3.96
N LEU A 105 -14.98 1.41 -5.01
CA LEU A 105 -13.86 1.59 -5.94
C LEU A 105 -14.35 2.24 -7.22
N PHE A 106 -13.76 3.35 -7.58
CA PHE A 106 -14.07 4.09 -8.80
C PHE A 106 -12.91 4.06 -9.79
N ILE A 107 -13.24 4.24 -11.06
CA ILE A 107 -12.28 4.53 -12.12
C ILE A 107 -12.73 5.80 -12.88
N LYS A 108 -11.77 6.67 -13.19
CA LYS A 108 -12.02 7.80 -14.08
C LYS A 108 -11.92 7.34 -15.53
N LYS A 109 -12.97 7.56 -16.32
CA LYS A 109 -13.01 7.17 -17.74
C LYS A 109 -11.87 7.79 -18.53
N GLY A 110 -11.35 7.06 -19.51
CA GLY A 110 -10.24 7.45 -20.36
C GLY A 110 -9.03 6.55 -20.22
N ASN A 111 -8.03 6.80 -21.03
CA ASN A 111 -6.80 6.02 -21.03
C ASN A 111 -5.80 6.61 -20.04
N LEU A 112 -5.09 5.73 -19.34
CA LEU A 112 -3.97 6.12 -18.51
C LEU A 112 -2.79 6.47 -19.42
N ASP A 113 -2.63 7.74 -19.77
CA ASP A 113 -1.42 8.19 -20.44
C ASP A 113 -0.26 8.10 -19.46
N LEU A 114 0.67 7.20 -19.72
CA LEU A 114 1.94 7.14 -19.00
C LEU A 114 2.73 8.40 -19.36
N ILE A 115 2.64 9.43 -18.53
CA ILE A 115 3.46 10.63 -18.66
C ILE A 115 4.91 10.20 -18.52
N GLY A 116 5.77 10.66 -19.46
CA GLY A 116 7.13 10.22 -19.68
C GLY A 116 7.97 9.96 -18.41
N GLN A 117 8.88 9.02 -18.51
CA GLN A 117 9.74 8.60 -17.41
C GLN A 117 10.50 9.80 -16.82
N HIS A 118 10.35 10.03 -15.53
CA HIS A 118 11.25 10.94 -14.83
C HIS A 118 12.63 10.31 -14.77
N SER A 119 13.64 11.10 -15.14
CA SER A 119 15.01 10.78 -14.82
C SER A 119 15.19 10.88 -13.30
N ILE A 120 15.10 9.75 -12.62
CA ILE A 120 15.51 9.63 -11.22
C ILE A 120 17.01 9.84 -11.19
N ALA A 121 17.49 10.67 -10.25
CA ALA A 121 18.91 10.83 -10.06
C ALA A 121 19.55 9.47 -9.79
N LYS A 122 20.47 9.06 -10.68
CA LYS A 122 21.18 7.78 -10.48
C LYS A 122 21.89 7.80 -9.12
N PRO A 123 21.88 6.67 -8.40
CA PRO A 123 22.61 6.58 -7.14
C PRO A 123 24.07 6.90 -7.37
N ASN A 124 24.68 7.63 -6.45
CA ASN A 124 26.11 7.91 -6.52
C ASN A 124 26.92 6.59 -6.41
N THR A 125 28.20 6.66 -6.77
CA THR A 125 29.09 5.49 -6.82
C THR A 125 29.21 4.78 -5.46
N GLU A 126 29.19 5.54 -4.37
CA GLU A 126 29.29 5.00 -3.02
C GLU A 126 28.01 4.24 -2.62
N THR A 127 26.84 4.84 -2.85
CA THR A 127 25.53 4.16 -2.64
C THR A 127 25.49 2.87 -3.41
N ARG A 128 25.82 2.94 -4.72
CA ARG A 128 25.79 1.76 -5.58
C ARG A 128 26.70 0.65 -5.05
N LYS A 129 27.92 0.99 -4.67
CA LYS A 129 28.90 0.04 -4.13
C LYS A 129 28.36 -0.71 -2.91
N TRP A 130 27.89 0.01 -1.90
CA TRP A 130 27.50 -0.61 -0.63
C TRP A 130 26.18 -1.37 -0.73
N VAL A 131 25.22 -0.84 -1.47
CA VAL A 131 23.95 -1.56 -1.73
C VAL A 131 24.22 -2.82 -2.55
N GLU A 132 25.05 -2.74 -3.60
CA GLU A 132 25.39 -3.90 -4.45
C GLU A 132 26.10 -5.01 -3.66
N LEU A 133 27.02 -4.65 -2.74
CA LEU A 133 27.66 -5.62 -1.88
C LEU A 133 26.66 -6.34 -0.99
N PHE A 134 25.72 -5.61 -0.40
CA PHE A 134 24.65 -6.20 0.40
C PHE A 134 23.73 -7.09 -0.44
N LEU A 135 23.27 -6.63 -1.62
CA LEU A 135 22.42 -7.43 -2.49
C LEU A 135 23.09 -8.74 -2.94
N LYS A 136 24.40 -8.71 -3.15
CA LYS A 136 25.21 -9.91 -3.44
C LYS A 136 25.32 -10.81 -2.22
N GLU A 137 25.49 -10.24 -1.02
CA GLU A 137 25.60 -11.00 0.23
C GLU A 137 24.35 -11.83 0.50
N ILE A 138 23.16 -11.26 0.28
CA ILE A 138 21.90 -11.98 0.45
C ILE A 138 21.53 -12.84 -0.76
N GLY A 139 22.29 -12.76 -1.86
CA GLY A 139 21.96 -13.45 -3.12
C GLY A 139 20.62 -12.98 -3.70
N LEU A 140 20.40 -11.65 -3.77
CA LEU A 140 19.14 -11.11 -4.31
C LEU A 140 18.98 -11.49 -5.78
N LYS A 141 17.87 -12.15 -6.11
CA LYS A 141 17.45 -12.53 -7.46
C LYS A 141 16.42 -11.54 -8.03
N THR A 142 15.41 -11.26 -7.24
CA THR A 142 14.30 -10.37 -7.60
C THR A 142 13.89 -9.50 -6.41
N LEU A 143 13.10 -8.48 -6.66
CA LEU A 143 12.39 -7.70 -5.63
C LEU A 143 10.91 -7.72 -5.97
N GLY A 144 10.14 -8.48 -5.19
CA GLY A 144 8.72 -8.70 -5.45
C GLY A 144 8.45 -9.44 -6.77
N GLY A 145 9.36 -10.35 -7.16
CA GLY A 145 9.28 -11.15 -8.39
C GLY A 145 9.74 -10.41 -9.67
N GLN A 146 10.29 -9.20 -9.55
CA GLN A 146 10.84 -8.43 -10.66
C GLN A 146 12.35 -8.21 -10.50
N PRO A 147 13.14 -8.14 -11.59
CA PRO A 147 14.54 -7.78 -11.52
C PRO A 147 14.77 -6.45 -10.81
N PHE A 148 15.82 -6.35 -10.01
CA PHE A 148 16.17 -5.12 -9.33
C PHE A 148 16.65 -4.06 -10.34
N ASP A 149 15.93 -2.94 -10.41
CA ASP A 149 16.21 -1.84 -11.34
C ASP A 149 16.94 -0.67 -10.64
N TRP A 150 18.20 -0.52 -10.96
CA TRP A 150 19.04 0.56 -10.44
C TRP A 150 18.57 1.97 -10.81
N ASN A 151 17.78 2.14 -11.87
CA ASN A 151 17.22 3.44 -12.25
C ASN A 151 16.11 3.89 -11.29
N ARG A 152 15.66 3.01 -10.42
CA ARG A 152 14.64 3.29 -9.38
C ARG A 152 15.25 3.57 -8.00
N VAL A 153 16.58 3.53 -7.88
CA VAL A 153 17.27 3.76 -6.61
C VAL A 153 17.56 5.24 -6.43
N GLU A 154 17.03 5.82 -5.38
CA GLU A 154 17.25 7.21 -4.97
C GLU A 154 17.95 7.26 -3.61
N THR A 155 18.93 8.17 -3.48
CA THR A 155 19.60 8.45 -2.20
C THR A 155 19.21 9.84 -1.73
N ARG A 156 18.69 9.92 -0.50
CA ARG A 156 18.39 11.18 0.20
C ARG A 156 19.18 11.25 1.48
N LYS A 157 20.20 12.08 1.51
CA LYS A 157 21.22 12.11 2.58
C LYS A 157 21.88 10.73 2.70
N ASP A 158 21.63 10.04 3.81
CA ASP A 158 22.10 8.69 4.12
C ASP A 158 21.05 7.57 3.85
N LYS A 159 19.82 7.95 3.47
CA LYS A 159 18.71 7.01 3.26
C LYS A 159 18.59 6.62 1.80
N VAL A 160 18.43 5.31 1.56
CA VAL A 160 18.27 4.74 0.22
C VAL A 160 16.84 4.26 0.04
N TYR A 161 16.22 4.68 -1.07
CA TYR A 161 14.84 4.33 -1.43
C TYR A 161 14.81 3.65 -2.80
N TYR A 162 13.85 2.73 -2.96
CA TYR A 162 13.50 2.13 -4.23
C TYR A 162 12.15 2.67 -4.66
N LEU A 163 12.14 3.48 -5.70
CA LEU A 163 10.96 4.21 -6.13
C LEU A 163 10.01 3.32 -6.94
N PRO A 164 8.69 3.52 -6.85
CA PRO A 164 7.76 2.90 -7.78
C PRO A 164 8.02 3.39 -9.21
N PRO A 165 7.60 2.65 -10.24
CA PRO A 165 7.71 3.09 -11.63
C PRO A 165 6.68 4.19 -11.92
N ILE A 166 6.81 5.33 -11.24
CA ILE A 166 5.93 6.49 -11.42
C ILE A 166 6.59 7.46 -12.38
N SER A 167 5.79 8.02 -13.27
CA SER A 167 6.16 9.14 -14.12
C SER A 167 5.50 10.42 -13.61
N GLY A 168 6.20 11.53 -13.65
CA GLY A 168 5.69 12.83 -13.24
C GLY A 168 6.79 13.81 -12.85
N ASP A 169 6.51 15.10 -12.81
CA ASP A 169 7.42 16.11 -12.28
C ASP A 169 7.13 16.30 -10.79
N PHE A 170 8.05 15.87 -9.95
CA PHE A 170 7.94 15.96 -8.50
C PHE A 170 8.76 17.14 -7.91
N ARG A 171 9.30 18.01 -8.77
CA ARG A 171 10.04 19.19 -8.30
C ARG A 171 9.15 20.10 -7.46
N GLY A 172 9.66 20.57 -6.35
CA GLY A 172 8.92 21.43 -5.42
C GLY A 172 8.01 20.69 -4.43
N LEU A 173 7.85 19.37 -4.58
CA LEU A 173 7.09 18.57 -3.62
C LEU A 173 7.98 18.09 -2.47
N THR A 174 7.43 18.12 -1.26
CA THR A 174 8.05 17.54 -0.07
C THR A 174 7.44 16.17 0.21
N PHE A 175 8.27 15.14 0.27
CA PHE A 175 7.83 13.78 0.55
C PHE A 175 8.24 13.38 1.95
N LEU A 176 7.30 12.82 2.71
CA LEU A 176 7.60 12.03 3.90
C LEU A 176 8.19 10.67 3.51
N ARG A 177 7.62 10.07 2.47
CA ARG A 177 8.04 8.78 1.91
C ARG A 177 7.62 8.71 0.44
N ASN A 178 8.53 8.32 -0.45
CA ASN A 178 8.21 8.21 -1.89
C ASN A 178 8.72 6.89 -2.49
N GLY A 179 8.48 5.80 -1.81
CA GLY A 179 8.88 4.47 -2.26
C GLY A 179 9.24 3.55 -1.11
N LEU A 180 9.80 2.38 -1.46
CA LEU A 180 10.28 1.41 -0.49
C LEU A 180 11.60 1.91 0.11
N TYR A 181 11.62 2.10 1.41
CA TYR A 181 12.84 2.39 2.14
C TYR A 181 13.71 1.14 2.20
N LEU A 182 14.87 1.16 1.52
CA LEU A 182 15.79 0.04 1.47
C LEU A 182 16.68 -0.02 2.71
N GLY A 183 17.13 1.11 3.23
CA GLY A 183 18.03 1.17 4.38
C GLY A 183 18.88 2.43 4.43
N ASP A 184 19.86 2.41 5.32
CA ASP A 184 20.79 3.51 5.56
C ASP A 184 22.19 3.20 5.04
N LEU A 185 22.82 4.22 4.44
CA LEU A 185 24.26 4.22 4.23
C LEU A 185 24.95 4.64 5.53
N LYS A 186 25.81 3.78 6.02
CA LYS A 186 26.71 4.06 7.15
C LYS A 186 28.15 4.10 6.66
N LYS A 187 29.07 4.52 7.53
CA LYS A 187 30.48 4.49 7.20
C LYS A 187 30.91 3.08 6.75
N ASN A 188 31.22 2.95 5.47
CA ASN A 188 31.70 1.72 4.83
C ASN A 188 30.73 0.50 4.87
N ARG A 189 29.42 0.71 4.97
CA ARG A 189 28.42 -0.36 4.87
C ARG A 189 27.04 0.18 4.54
N PHE A 190 26.19 -0.73 4.09
CA PHE A 190 24.74 -0.52 3.98
C PHE A 190 24.04 -1.30 5.11
N GLU A 191 23.11 -0.66 5.80
CA GLU A 191 22.24 -1.29 6.81
C GLU A 191 20.84 -1.42 6.23
N PRO A 192 20.36 -2.64 5.95
CA PRO A 192 19.02 -2.85 5.39
C PRO A 192 17.93 -2.47 6.40
N SER A 193 16.81 -2.03 5.90
CA SER A 193 15.64 -1.69 6.70
C SER A 193 14.68 -2.85 6.83
N GLN A 194 13.86 -2.85 7.88
CA GLN A 194 12.76 -3.79 8.02
C GLN A 194 11.73 -3.70 6.88
N PRO A 195 11.28 -2.51 6.41
CA PRO A 195 10.44 -2.42 5.23
C PRO A 195 11.00 -3.13 3.99
N PHE A 196 12.32 -3.13 3.80
CA PHE A 196 12.94 -3.87 2.72
C PHE A 196 12.82 -5.38 2.91
N ALA A 197 13.11 -5.88 4.12
CA ALA A 197 12.95 -7.30 4.43
C ALA A 197 11.50 -7.77 4.22
N LEU A 198 10.52 -6.99 4.66
CA LEU A 198 9.09 -7.30 4.49
C LEU A 198 8.61 -7.23 3.02
N ALA A 199 9.32 -6.54 2.15
CA ALA A 199 9.02 -6.49 0.72
C ALA A 199 9.58 -7.69 -0.07
N LEU A 200 10.51 -8.43 0.52
CA LEU A 200 11.11 -9.62 -0.08
C LEU A 200 10.24 -10.85 0.15
N ARG A 201 10.16 -11.69 -0.86
CA ARG A 201 9.58 -13.03 -0.79
C ARG A 201 10.69 -14.05 -0.58
N LYS A 202 10.34 -15.23 -0.09
CA LYS A 202 11.29 -16.33 0.10
C LYS A 202 12.14 -16.61 -1.14
N ASP A 203 11.55 -16.53 -2.33
CA ASP A 203 12.23 -16.84 -3.60
C ASP A 203 13.04 -15.65 -4.15
N ASP A 204 12.92 -14.47 -3.57
CA ASP A 204 13.63 -13.26 -4.03
C ASP A 204 15.12 -13.26 -3.60
N ALA A 205 15.51 -14.04 -2.60
CA ALA A 205 16.88 -14.09 -2.09
C ALA A 205 17.35 -15.54 -1.85
N GLU A 206 18.67 -15.73 -1.71
CA GLU A 206 19.25 -17.02 -1.37
C GLU A 206 19.49 -17.17 0.14
N ALA A 207 19.93 -16.10 0.79
CA ALA A 207 20.18 -16.10 2.23
C ALA A 207 18.86 -16.01 3.02
N VAL A 208 18.12 -17.11 3.10
CA VAL A 208 16.82 -17.21 3.75
C VAL A 208 16.86 -18.28 4.84
N ILE A 209 16.31 -17.96 6.01
CA ILE A 209 16.03 -18.89 7.08
C ILE A 209 14.52 -19.08 7.17
N SER A 210 14.04 -20.32 7.09
CA SER A 210 12.61 -20.60 7.12
C SER A 210 12.22 -21.29 8.43
N LEU A 211 11.33 -20.66 9.18
CA LEU A 211 10.71 -21.26 10.38
C LEU A 211 9.28 -21.66 10.06
N SER A 212 8.84 -22.81 10.56
CA SER A 212 7.44 -23.19 10.49
C SER A 212 6.60 -22.39 11.49
N VAL A 213 5.30 -22.27 11.25
CA VAL A 213 4.37 -21.59 12.19
C VAL A 213 4.36 -22.29 13.57
N ALA A 214 4.67 -23.59 13.62
CA ALA A 214 4.73 -24.36 14.84
C ALA A 214 6.10 -24.26 15.55
N ASP A 215 7.09 -23.61 14.95
CA ASP A 215 8.42 -23.45 15.56
C ASP A 215 8.36 -22.48 16.73
N GLN A 216 8.79 -22.92 17.92
CA GLN A 216 8.80 -22.08 19.12
C GLN A 216 9.69 -20.84 18.98
N ARG A 217 10.70 -20.88 18.11
CA ARG A 217 11.58 -19.75 17.81
C ARG A 217 10.83 -18.60 17.15
N LEU A 218 9.71 -18.87 16.44
CA LEU A 218 8.90 -17.83 15.83
C LEU A 218 8.36 -16.82 16.85
N THR A 219 7.89 -17.32 18.01
CA THR A 219 7.42 -16.43 19.10
C THR A 219 8.57 -15.58 19.65
N ARG A 220 9.75 -16.15 19.77
CA ARG A 220 10.95 -15.40 20.21
C ARG A 220 11.36 -14.34 19.19
N TYR A 221 11.35 -14.70 17.91
CA TYR A 221 11.60 -13.75 16.82
C TYR A 221 10.64 -12.55 16.87
N LEU A 222 9.34 -12.80 17.00
CA LEU A 222 8.33 -11.74 17.07
C LEU A 222 8.48 -10.83 18.30
N LYS A 223 9.12 -11.33 19.36
CA LYS A 223 9.51 -10.54 20.54
C LYS A 223 10.83 -9.78 20.37
N GLY A 224 11.53 -9.93 19.24
CA GLY A 224 12.84 -9.34 19.02
C GLY A 224 13.99 -10.01 19.77
N GLU A 225 13.81 -11.26 20.18
CA GLU A 225 14.84 -12.03 20.90
C GLU A 225 15.83 -12.70 19.93
N THR A 226 17.05 -12.93 20.41
CA THR A 226 18.06 -13.69 19.66
C THR A 226 17.63 -15.14 19.50
N LEU A 227 17.83 -15.69 18.29
CA LEU A 227 17.53 -17.07 17.94
C LEU A 227 18.81 -17.90 17.80
N ASN A 228 18.75 -19.16 18.20
CA ASN A 228 19.75 -20.14 17.81
C ASN A 228 19.37 -20.73 16.45
N ILE A 229 20.29 -20.65 15.51
CA ILE A 229 20.14 -21.22 14.17
C ILE A 229 21.00 -22.46 14.10
N GLU A 230 20.41 -23.60 13.77
CA GLU A 230 21.09 -24.87 13.69
C GLU A 230 21.98 -24.97 12.42
N PRO A 231 23.04 -25.77 12.47
CA PRO A 231 23.86 -26.00 11.27
C PRO A 231 23.02 -26.50 10.10
N GLY A 232 23.14 -25.80 8.97
CA GLY A 232 22.41 -26.13 7.74
C GLY A 232 21.08 -25.38 7.56
N GLU A 233 20.57 -24.67 8.58
CA GLU A 233 19.38 -23.80 8.41
C GLU A 233 19.70 -22.49 7.68
N ALA A 234 20.90 -21.98 7.82
CA ALA A 234 21.40 -20.79 7.14
C ALA A 234 22.36 -21.15 6.01
N VAL A 235 22.26 -20.45 4.88
CA VAL A 235 23.16 -20.64 3.73
C VAL A 235 24.60 -20.24 4.07
N HIS A 236 24.76 -19.20 4.89
CA HIS A 236 26.05 -18.69 5.33
C HIS A 236 26.11 -18.64 6.87
N SER A 237 27.30 -18.89 7.42
CA SER A 237 27.51 -18.84 8.87
C SER A 237 27.55 -17.40 9.45
N LYS A 238 27.65 -16.40 8.59
CA LYS A 238 27.69 -14.97 8.94
C LYS A 238 26.97 -14.16 7.88
N GLY A 239 26.53 -12.96 8.25
CA GLY A 239 25.89 -12.01 7.34
C GLY A 239 24.39 -11.91 7.52
N TRP A 240 23.76 -11.19 6.61
CA TRP A 240 22.33 -10.94 6.62
C TRP A 240 21.54 -12.12 6.06
N HIS A 241 20.45 -12.47 6.73
CA HIS A 241 19.50 -13.48 6.28
C HIS A 241 18.08 -12.92 6.39
N LEU A 242 17.24 -13.24 5.42
CA LEU A 242 15.80 -13.04 5.49
C LEU A 242 15.20 -14.17 6.36
N LEU A 243 14.31 -13.84 7.28
CA LEU A 243 13.58 -14.79 8.10
C LEU A 243 12.07 -14.70 7.79
#